data_0a281adc4ea23e221aa8fa429370f254
#
_entry.id   0a281adc4ea23e221aa8fa429370f254
#
_cell.length_a   1.000
_cell.length_b   1.000
_cell.length_c   1.000
_cell.angle_alpha   90.00
_cell.angle_beta   90.00
_cell.angle_gamma   90.00
#
_symmetry.space_group_name_H-M   'P 1'
#
loop_
_entity.id
_entity.type
_entity.pdbx_description
1 polymer ?
#
loop_
_entity_poly.entity_id
_entity_poly.type
_entity_poly.pdbx_seq_one_letter_code
_entity_poly.pdbx_strand_id
1 'polypeptide(L)'
;MRITSRKKTIAFAITLGVLVASVALVLNVSWIVLNWREVVPLILGVIFFGFIIAGVILNTIFLVREVRRNEQQDSFLNAVTHELKTPITSIRLYLETLQHRDVDEAQRREFYQVMLEDTQRLMGTVDQVLRAARVVQKNAVLSKAEVEIGPLVQDAVELARTRHHLPPEAMAWELDGKSTERLSVAGDRDELSTALSNVLDNAVKYSQKEPRIRVEVVTPDLQRVLIKVQDNGVGIPRGELKRIFKRFYRVLTPGSTQVKGSGLGLFIVRAIARRHGGNAYAESEGAGRGTAVTIELPRYQQ
;
A
#
# COMPACT_ATOMS: atom_id res chain seq x y z
N MET A 1 12.90 -20.29 -6.63
CA MET A 1 14.34 -20.21 -6.93
C MET A 1 14.88 -18.81 -7.28
N ARG A 2 14.08 -17.84 -7.77
CA ARG A 2 14.54 -16.47 -8.13
C ARG A 2 14.80 -15.50 -6.94
N ILE A 3 14.15 -15.68 -5.79
CA ILE A 3 14.29 -14.76 -4.62
C ILE A 3 15.65 -14.87 -3.94
N THR A 4 16.23 -16.08 -3.87
CA THR A 4 17.56 -16.33 -3.30
C THR A 4 18.68 -15.76 -4.17
N SER A 5 18.50 -15.70 -5.50
CA SER A 5 19.45 -15.12 -6.44
C SER A 5 19.60 -13.60 -6.25
N ARG A 6 18.48 -12.88 -6.04
CA ARG A 6 18.48 -11.41 -5.94
C ARG A 6 19.00 -10.86 -4.61
N LYS A 7 18.71 -11.53 -3.48
CA LYS A 7 19.39 -11.20 -2.20
C LYS A 7 20.90 -11.34 -2.34
N LYS A 8 21.36 -12.36 -3.09
CA LYS A 8 22.78 -12.55 -3.42
C LYS A 8 23.31 -11.39 -4.29
N THR A 9 22.53 -10.89 -5.25
CA THR A 9 22.92 -9.75 -6.11
C THR A 9 23.07 -8.45 -5.30
N ILE A 10 22.13 -8.16 -4.38
CA ILE A 10 22.23 -6.99 -3.50
C ILE A 10 23.44 -7.15 -2.56
N ALA A 11 23.59 -8.31 -1.94
CA ALA A 11 24.76 -8.58 -1.08
C ALA A 11 26.06 -8.47 -1.87
N PHE A 12 26.13 -9.00 -3.08
CA PHE A 12 27.28 -8.86 -3.97
C PHE A 12 27.59 -7.40 -4.31
N ALA A 13 26.57 -6.61 -4.68
CA ALA A 13 26.76 -5.19 -5.00
C ALA A 13 27.29 -4.39 -3.78
N ILE A 14 26.75 -4.67 -2.59
CA ILE A 14 27.22 -4.03 -1.35
C ILE A 14 28.67 -4.46 -1.03
N THR A 15 28.97 -5.75 -1.09
CA THR A 15 30.32 -6.28 -0.83
C THR A 15 31.35 -5.74 -1.81
N LEU A 16 30.98 -5.67 -3.10
CA LEU A 16 31.84 -5.09 -4.13
C LEU A 16 32.08 -3.60 -3.88
N GLY A 17 31.01 -2.84 -3.55
CA GLY A 17 31.12 -1.43 -3.21
C GLY A 17 32.03 -1.16 -1.99
N VAL A 18 31.89 -1.97 -0.92
CA VAL A 18 32.74 -1.91 0.26
C VAL A 18 34.19 -2.26 -0.08
N LEU A 19 34.40 -3.31 -0.89
CA LEU A 19 35.75 -3.71 -1.31
C LEU A 19 36.45 -2.59 -2.10
N VAL A 20 35.77 -2.01 -3.09
CA VAL A 20 36.32 -0.91 -3.92
C VAL A 20 36.61 0.32 -3.06
N ALA A 21 35.69 0.68 -2.14
CA ALA A 21 35.90 1.79 -1.22
C ALA A 21 37.12 1.54 -0.27
N SER A 22 37.26 0.30 0.20
CA SER A 22 38.42 -0.08 1.06
C SER A 22 39.75 0.01 0.30
N VAL A 23 39.80 -0.46 -0.94
CA VAL A 23 40.96 -0.36 -1.81
C VAL A 23 41.30 1.11 -2.08
N ALA A 24 40.32 1.94 -2.41
CA ALA A 24 40.49 3.35 -2.63
C ALA A 24 41.05 4.07 -1.38
N LEU A 25 40.57 3.69 -0.18
CA LEU A 25 41.03 4.21 1.08
C LEU A 25 42.50 3.85 1.33
N VAL A 26 42.92 2.59 1.10
CA VAL A 26 44.31 2.14 1.24
C VAL A 26 45.19 2.88 0.27
N LEU A 27 44.79 3.06 -0.98
CA LEU A 27 45.52 3.83 -1.99
C LEU A 27 45.64 5.31 -1.57
N ASN A 28 44.59 5.89 -1.00
CA ASN A 28 44.61 7.25 -0.48
C ASN A 28 45.65 7.43 0.64
N VAL A 29 45.62 6.51 1.62
CA VAL A 29 46.63 6.54 2.73
C VAL A 29 48.05 6.36 2.20
N SER A 30 48.24 5.43 1.25
CA SER A 30 49.55 5.23 0.60
C SER A 30 50.02 6.49 -0.14
N TRP A 31 49.10 7.15 -0.84
CA TRP A 31 49.39 8.42 -1.54
C TRP A 31 49.79 9.52 -0.56
N ILE A 32 49.09 9.66 0.56
CA ILE A 32 49.42 10.63 1.62
C ILE A 32 50.80 10.38 2.17
N VAL A 33 51.16 9.13 2.46
CA VAL A 33 52.48 8.76 3.01
C VAL A 33 53.59 9.06 2.02
N LEU A 34 53.39 8.74 0.73
CA LEU A 34 54.38 8.97 -0.32
C LEU A 34 54.63 10.45 -0.60
N ASN A 35 53.59 11.27 -0.51
CA ASN A 35 53.64 12.70 -0.90
C ASN A 35 53.60 13.63 0.33
N TRP A 36 53.90 13.14 1.54
CA TRP A 36 53.79 13.89 2.79
C TRP A 36 54.53 15.24 2.79
N ARG A 37 55.66 15.36 2.04
CA ARG A 37 56.46 16.58 1.92
C ARG A 37 56.00 17.54 0.81
N GLU A 38 55.10 17.10 -0.08
CA GLU A 38 54.63 17.82 -1.25
C GLU A 38 53.17 18.24 -1.06
N VAL A 39 52.92 19.51 -0.74
CA VAL A 39 51.60 20.01 -0.36
C VAL A 39 50.59 19.90 -1.51
N VAL A 40 50.96 20.25 -2.75
CA VAL A 40 50.05 20.29 -3.88
C VAL A 40 49.58 18.90 -4.30
N PRO A 41 50.44 17.89 -4.56
CA PRO A 41 50.00 16.54 -4.91
C PRO A 41 49.26 15.87 -3.74
N LEU A 42 49.59 16.19 -2.47
CA LEU A 42 48.84 15.67 -1.33
C LEU A 42 47.38 16.14 -1.36
N ILE A 43 47.12 17.43 -1.52
CA ILE A 43 45.77 18.00 -1.54
C ILE A 43 44.98 17.44 -2.73
N LEU A 44 45.58 17.45 -3.93
CA LEU A 44 44.91 16.91 -5.15
C LEU A 44 44.57 15.44 -5.00
N GLY A 45 45.47 14.64 -4.41
CA GLY A 45 45.22 13.22 -4.17
C GLY A 45 44.05 12.97 -3.20
N VAL A 46 44.02 13.70 -2.07
CA VAL A 46 42.91 13.60 -1.10
C VAL A 46 41.57 13.95 -1.73
N ILE A 47 41.53 15.04 -2.51
CA ILE A 47 40.32 15.46 -3.22
C ILE A 47 39.89 14.39 -4.25
N PHE A 48 40.82 13.91 -5.08
CA PHE A 48 40.56 12.91 -6.09
C PHE A 48 39.99 11.58 -5.53
N PHE A 49 40.66 11.05 -4.50
CA PHE A 49 40.19 9.84 -3.83
C PHE A 49 38.84 10.05 -3.11
N GLY A 50 38.63 11.26 -2.55
CA GLY A 50 37.34 11.65 -1.97
C GLY A 50 36.20 11.57 -3.01
N PHE A 51 36.42 12.07 -4.21
CA PHE A 51 35.43 11.95 -5.30
C PHE A 51 35.20 10.49 -5.72
N ILE A 52 36.24 9.65 -5.80
CA ILE A 52 36.10 8.23 -6.12
C ILE A 52 35.22 7.52 -5.07
N ILE A 53 35.53 7.72 -3.79
CA ILE A 53 34.79 7.10 -2.68
C ILE A 53 33.32 7.55 -2.71
N ALA A 54 33.06 8.86 -2.87
CA ALA A 54 31.72 9.40 -2.98
C ALA A 54 30.96 8.82 -4.18
N GLY A 55 31.61 8.71 -5.34
CA GLY A 55 31.06 8.11 -6.54
C GLY A 55 30.67 6.63 -6.34
N VAL A 56 31.54 5.85 -5.68
CA VAL A 56 31.25 4.43 -5.38
C VAL A 56 30.07 4.29 -4.43
N ILE A 57 30.00 5.13 -3.38
CA ILE A 57 28.88 5.12 -2.43
C ILE A 57 27.57 5.46 -3.13
N LEU A 58 27.55 6.54 -3.93
CA LEU A 58 26.36 6.96 -4.67
C LEU A 58 25.90 5.88 -5.67
N ASN A 59 26.84 5.30 -6.41
CA ASN A 59 26.55 4.22 -7.36
C ASN A 59 25.96 2.98 -6.64
N THR A 60 26.53 2.60 -5.50
CA THR A 60 26.04 1.47 -4.70
C THR A 60 24.63 1.74 -4.18
N ILE A 61 24.36 2.95 -3.67
CA ILE A 61 23.02 3.37 -3.23
C ILE A 61 22.02 3.31 -4.40
N PHE A 62 22.41 3.84 -5.57
CA PHE A 62 21.59 3.83 -6.76
C PHE A 62 21.27 2.39 -7.21
N LEU A 63 22.26 1.52 -7.30
CA LEU A 63 22.08 0.12 -7.68
C LEU A 63 21.17 -0.63 -6.72
N VAL A 64 21.34 -0.47 -5.41
CA VAL A 64 20.47 -1.10 -4.41
C VAL A 64 19.04 -0.59 -4.52
N ARG A 65 18.83 0.71 -4.77
CA ARG A 65 17.50 1.27 -5.00
C ARG A 65 16.85 0.70 -6.26
N GLU A 66 17.60 0.59 -7.35
CA GLU A 66 17.09 0.06 -8.63
C GLU A 66 16.72 -1.43 -8.52
N VAL A 67 17.56 -2.25 -7.88
CA VAL A 67 17.25 -3.66 -7.64
C VAL A 67 15.98 -3.80 -6.79
N ARG A 68 15.83 -2.99 -5.73
CA ARG A 68 14.61 -2.99 -4.90
C ARG A 68 13.36 -2.56 -5.67
N ARG A 69 13.51 -1.57 -6.56
CA ARG A 69 12.42 -1.11 -7.43
C ARG A 69 11.97 -2.20 -8.39
N ASN A 70 12.91 -2.90 -9.02
CA ASN A 70 12.64 -4.02 -9.90
C ASN A 70 11.98 -5.19 -9.14
N GLU A 71 12.44 -5.51 -7.91
CA GLU A 71 11.79 -6.51 -7.05
C GLU A 71 10.32 -6.18 -6.77
N GLN A 72 10.03 -4.91 -6.48
CA GLN A 72 8.66 -4.48 -6.25
C GLN A 72 7.80 -4.59 -7.50
N GLN A 73 8.36 -4.29 -8.68
CA GLN A 73 7.67 -4.39 -9.95
C GLN A 73 7.37 -5.85 -10.35
N ASP A 74 8.34 -6.75 -10.18
CA ASP A 74 8.14 -8.18 -10.45
C ASP A 74 7.14 -8.82 -9.48
N SER A 75 7.21 -8.45 -8.20
CA SER A 75 6.23 -8.88 -7.20
C SER A 75 4.81 -8.40 -7.55
N PHE A 76 4.70 -7.16 -8.07
CA PHE A 76 3.46 -6.60 -8.58
C PHE A 76 2.88 -7.45 -9.72
N LEU A 77 3.67 -7.71 -10.77
CA LEU A 77 3.22 -8.47 -11.93
C LEU A 77 2.82 -9.91 -11.56
N ASN A 78 3.60 -10.56 -10.71
CA ASN A 78 3.31 -11.93 -10.27
C ASN A 78 2.01 -12.00 -9.45
N ALA A 79 1.79 -11.05 -8.54
CA ALA A 79 0.58 -11.01 -7.73
C ALA A 79 -0.67 -10.70 -8.56
N VAL A 80 -0.61 -9.72 -9.49
CA VAL A 80 -1.69 -9.43 -10.43
C VAL A 80 -2.02 -10.66 -11.28
N THR A 81 -0.99 -11.30 -11.85
CA THR A 81 -1.17 -12.51 -12.68
C THR A 81 -1.85 -13.62 -11.89
N HIS A 82 -1.47 -13.82 -10.62
CA HIS A 82 -2.08 -14.84 -9.77
C HIS A 82 -3.55 -14.52 -9.45
N GLU A 83 -3.86 -13.27 -9.09
CA GLU A 83 -5.23 -12.84 -8.76
C GLU A 83 -6.17 -12.86 -9.99
N LEU A 84 -5.64 -12.64 -11.19
CA LEU A 84 -6.41 -12.77 -12.43
C LEU A 84 -6.56 -14.24 -12.87
N LYS A 85 -5.54 -15.07 -12.69
CA LYS A 85 -5.55 -16.47 -13.14
C LYS A 85 -6.62 -17.30 -12.43
N THR A 86 -6.85 -17.06 -11.14
CA THR A 86 -7.80 -17.84 -10.33
C THR A 86 -9.23 -17.75 -10.87
N PRO A 87 -9.85 -16.56 -11.02
CA PRO A 87 -11.20 -16.46 -11.57
C PRO A 87 -11.29 -16.91 -13.02
N ILE A 88 -10.28 -16.65 -13.85
CA ILE A 88 -10.22 -17.12 -15.25
C ILE A 88 -10.25 -18.65 -15.30
N THR A 89 -9.45 -19.31 -14.44
CA THR A 89 -9.41 -20.79 -14.39
C THR A 89 -10.74 -21.38 -13.93
N SER A 90 -11.41 -20.74 -12.95
CA SER A 90 -12.73 -21.14 -12.46
C SER A 90 -13.77 -21.02 -13.55
N ILE A 91 -13.88 -19.86 -14.20
CA ILE A 91 -14.82 -19.63 -15.33
C ILE A 91 -14.59 -20.67 -16.43
N ARG A 92 -13.34 -20.89 -16.81
CA ARG A 92 -12.99 -21.86 -17.84
C ARG A 92 -13.40 -23.28 -17.44
N LEU A 93 -13.19 -23.69 -16.19
CA LEU A 93 -13.56 -25.01 -15.70
C LEU A 93 -15.09 -25.24 -15.80
N TYR A 94 -15.90 -24.26 -15.39
CA TYR A 94 -17.35 -24.35 -15.48
C TYR A 94 -17.84 -24.37 -16.94
N LEU A 95 -17.23 -23.57 -17.82
CA LEU A 95 -17.55 -23.62 -19.27
C LEU A 95 -17.19 -24.97 -19.89
N GLU A 96 -16.00 -25.53 -19.59
CA GLU A 96 -15.58 -26.86 -20.07
C GLU A 96 -16.52 -27.95 -19.52
N THR A 97 -16.98 -27.83 -18.27
CA THR A 97 -17.94 -28.75 -17.67
C THR A 97 -19.29 -28.72 -18.38
N LEU A 98 -19.81 -27.51 -18.64
CA LEU A 98 -21.05 -27.31 -19.36
C LEU A 98 -21.01 -27.82 -20.84
N GLN A 99 -19.82 -27.79 -21.44
CA GLN A 99 -19.59 -28.25 -22.81
C GLN A 99 -19.49 -29.77 -22.92
N HIS A 100 -18.95 -30.45 -21.90
CA HIS A 100 -18.65 -31.89 -21.98
C HIS A 100 -19.53 -32.77 -21.12
N ARG A 101 -20.37 -32.18 -20.26
CA ARG A 101 -21.29 -32.94 -19.40
C ARG A 101 -22.72 -32.45 -19.53
N ASP A 102 -23.62 -33.37 -19.53
CA ASP A 102 -25.03 -33.05 -19.37
C ASP A 102 -25.31 -32.76 -17.90
N VAL A 103 -25.65 -31.51 -17.59
CA VAL A 103 -25.95 -31.03 -16.24
C VAL A 103 -27.43 -30.64 -16.15
N ASP A 104 -28.04 -30.86 -15.00
CA ASP A 104 -29.40 -30.45 -14.78
C ASP A 104 -29.54 -28.92 -14.75
N GLU A 105 -30.76 -28.43 -14.84
CA GLU A 105 -31.05 -26.99 -14.93
C GLU A 105 -30.64 -26.25 -13.64
N ALA A 106 -30.74 -26.86 -12.48
CA ALA A 106 -30.35 -26.26 -11.21
C ALA A 106 -28.81 -26.06 -11.13
N GLN A 107 -28.06 -27.11 -11.48
CA GLN A 107 -26.58 -27.04 -11.56
C GLN A 107 -26.12 -26.05 -12.63
N ARG A 108 -26.82 -25.97 -13.78
CA ARG A 108 -26.51 -25.01 -14.84
C ARG A 108 -26.64 -23.56 -14.35
N ARG A 109 -27.70 -23.26 -13.61
CA ARG A 109 -27.91 -21.93 -13.02
C ARG A 109 -26.84 -21.60 -11.97
N GLU A 110 -26.47 -22.57 -11.12
CA GLU A 110 -25.40 -22.41 -10.15
C GLU A 110 -24.08 -22.08 -10.85
N PHE A 111 -23.72 -22.80 -11.92
CA PHE A 111 -22.49 -22.55 -12.67
C PHE A 111 -22.48 -21.16 -13.32
N TYR A 112 -23.60 -20.71 -13.89
CA TYR A 112 -23.71 -19.36 -14.42
C TYR A 112 -23.54 -18.30 -13.34
N GLN A 113 -24.10 -18.52 -12.15
CA GLN A 113 -23.96 -17.59 -11.01
C GLN A 113 -22.49 -17.49 -10.57
N VAL A 114 -21.80 -18.61 -10.40
CA VAL A 114 -20.39 -18.63 -10.03
C VAL A 114 -19.51 -17.92 -11.08
N MET A 115 -19.76 -18.18 -12.36
CA MET A 115 -19.02 -17.52 -13.44
C MET A 115 -19.26 -16.01 -13.47
N LEU A 116 -20.50 -15.57 -13.18
CA LEU A 116 -20.83 -14.14 -13.09
C LEU A 116 -20.10 -13.48 -11.93
N GLU A 117 -20.08 -14.10 -10.75
CA GLU A 117 -19.36 -13.63 -9.58
C GLU A 117 -17.85 -13.55 -9.84
N ASP A 118 -17.26 -14.56 -10.48
CA ASP A 118 -15.84 -14.56 -10.83
C ASP A 118 -15.51 -13.49 -11.89
N THR A 119 -16.42 -13.21 -12.82
CA THR A 119 -16.29 -12.12 -13.80
C THR A 119 -16.31 -10.75 -13.09
N GLN A 120 -17.24 -10.53 -12.17
CA GLN A 120 -17.31 -9.30 -11.39
C GLN A 120 -16.05 -9.11 -10.54
N ARG A 121 -15.54 -10.18 -9.94
CA ARG A 121 -14.30 -10.18 -9.17
C ARG A 121 -13.09 -9.82 -10.05
N LEU A 122 -13.04 -10.36 -11.28
CA LEU A 122 -11.98 -10.05 -12.24
C LEU A 122 -11.99 -8.56 -12.59
N MET A 123 -13.16 -7.99 -12.90
CA MET A 123 -13.31 -6.55 -13.17
C MET A 123 -12.87 -5.70 -11.99
N GLY A 124 -13.28 -6.05 -10.77
CA GLY A 124 -12.84 -5.35 -9.55
C GLY A 124 -11.33 -5.39 -9.35
N THR A 125 -10.68 -6.51 -9.67
CA THR A 125 -9.20 -6.64 -9.60
C THR A 125 -8.53 -5.75 -10.64
N VAL A 126 -9.02 -5.71 -11.88
CA VAL A 126 -8.51 -4.83 -12.94
C VAL A 126 -8.62 -3.37 -12.53
N ASP A 127 -9.78 -2.95 -12.03
CA ASP A 127 -9.99 -1.57 -11.56
C ASP A 127 -9.05 -1.19 -10.42
N GLN A 128 -8.81 -2.08 -9.46
CA GLN A 128 -7.85 -1.85 -8.38
C GLN A 128 -6.41 -1.69 -8.89
N VAL A 129 -6.00 -2.49 -9.87
CA VAL A 129 -4.69 -2.40 -10.52
C VAL A 129 -4.53 -1.06 -11.24
N LEU A 130 -5.54 -0.65 -12.01
CA LEU A 130 -5.54 0.63 -12.73
C LEU A 130 -5.50 1.82 -11.76
N ARG A 131 -6.27 1.79 -10.67
CA ARG A 131 -6.22 2.83 -9.62
C ARG A 131 -4.85 2.88 -8.96
N ALA A 132 -4.27 1.72 -8.59
CA ALA A 132 -2.93 1.66 -8.02
C ALA A 132 -1.86 2.21 -8.97
N ALA A 133 -1.99 1.98 -10.27
CA ALA A 133 -1.08 2.52 -11.28
C ALA A 133 -1.21 4.04 -11.41
N ARG A 134 -2.44 4.59 -11.46
CA ARG A 134 -2.71 6.04 -11.56
C ARG A 134 -2.16 6.81 -10.35
N VAL A 135 -2.41 6.31 -9.14
CA VAL A 135 -1.97 6.97 -7.90
C VAL A 135 -0.44 7.03 -7.81
N VAL A 136 0.27 6.12 -8.45
CA VAL A 136 1.74 6.08 -8.49
C VAL A 136 2.34 7.01 -9.53
N GLN A 137 1.60 7.34 -10.58
CA GLN A 137 2.04 8.33 -11.56
C GLN A 137 2.04 9.74 -10.96
N LYS A 138 3.22 10.19 -10.54
CA LYS A 138 3.45 11.51 -9.91
C LYS A 138 2.97 12.73 -10.72
N ASN A 139 2.69 12.57 -12.00
CA ASN A 139 2.43 13.65 -12.95
C ASN A 139 0.94 13.93 -13.22
N ALA A 140 0.01 13.19 -12.64
CA ALA A 140 -1.40 13.58 -12.73
C ALA A 140 -1.62 14.83 -11.87
N VAL A 141 -1.98 15.93 -12.49
CA VAL A 141 -2.33 17.18 -11.82
C VAL A 141 -3.49 16.86 -10.88
N LEU A 142 -3.26 17.02 -9.57
CA LEU A 142 -4.35 16.96 -8.59
C LEU A 142 -5.27 18.15 -8.83
N SER A 143 -6.52 17.91 -9.10
CA SER A 143 -7.55 18.93 -8.97
C SER A 143 -7.70 19.21 -7.47
N LYS A 144 -6.88 20.13 -6.93
CA LYS A 144 -6.96 20.53 -5.53
C LYS A 144 -8.14 21.46 -5.35
N ALA A 145 -9.31 20.89 -5.12
CA ALA A 145 -10.48 21.61 -4.65
C ALA A 145 -10.57 21.53 -3.13
N GLU A 146 -11.30 22.44 -2.54
CA GLU A 146 -11.71 22.31 -1.15
C GLU A 146 -12.71 21.16 -1.02
N VAL A 147 -12.44 20.21 -0.15
CA VAL A 147 -13.27 19.03 0.11
C VAL A 147 -13.71 19.02 1.57
N GLU A 148 -15.01 19.15 1.81
CA GLU A 148 -15.59 19.02 3.15
C GLU A 148 -15.56 17.57 3.61
N ILE A 149 -14.97 17.33 4.80
CA ILE A 149 -14.74 15.99 5.33
C ILE A 149 -16.02 15.33 5.84
N GLY A 150 -16.91 16.10 6.49
CA GLY A 150 -18.17 15.56 7.03
C GLY A 150 -19.01 14.87 5.95
N PRO A 151 -19.43 15.57 4.89
CA PRO A 151 -20.18 14.98 3.78
C PRO A 151 -19.44 13.85 3.09
N LEU A 152 -18.11 13.93 2.93
CA LEU A 152 -17.29 12.89 2.33
C LEU A 152 -17.33 11.57 3.13
N VAL A 153 -17.20 11.67 4.47
CA VAL A 153 -17.24 10.51 5.37
C VAL A 153 -18.64 9.92 5.41
N GLN A 154 -19.67 10.76 5.48
CA GLN A 154 -21.07 10.34 5.47
C GLN A 154 -21.39 9.53 4.22
N ASP A 155 -21.09 10.07 3.03
CA ASP A 155 -21.33 9.39 1.75
C ASP A 155 -20.59 8.03 1.69
N ALA A 156 -19.34 7.99 2.17
CA ALA A 156 -18.54 6.77 2.17
C ALA A 156 -19.12 5.71 3.11
N VAL A 157 -19.60 6.10 4.30
CA VAL A 157 -20.24 5.20 5.28
C VAL A 157 -21.54 4.65 4.73
N GLU A 158 -22.40 5.50 4.16
CA GLU A 158 -23.68 5.07 3.58
C GLU A 158 -23.48 4.13 2.39
N LEU A 159 -22.50 4.43 1.52
CA LEU A 159 -22.16 3.55 0.41
C LEU A 159 -21.64 2.19 0.90
N ALA A 160 -20.80 2.16 1.95
CA ALA A 160 -20.29 0.93 2.53
C ALA A 160 -21.41 0.10 3.18
N ARG A 161 -22.31 0.73 3.93
CA ARG A 161 -23.50 0.05 4.51
C ARG A 161 -24.35 -0.61 3.43
N THR A 162 -24.65 0.13 2.37
CA THR A 162 -25.47 -0.36 1.24
C THR A 162 -24.79 -1.53 0.54
N ARG A 163 -23.49 -1.40 0.22
CA ARG A 163 -22.70 -2.41 -0.50
C ARG A 163 -22.59 -3.71 0.27
N HIS A 164 -22.43 -3.63 1.58
CA HIS A 164 -22.25 -4.80 2.44
C HIS A 164 -23.52 -5.23 3.18
N HIS A 165 -24.67 -4.64 2.85
CA HIS A 165 -25.98 -4.91 3.48
C HIS A 165 -25.93 -4.85 5.01
N LEU A 166 -25.24 -3.83 5.56
CA LEU A 166 -25.05 -3.66 6.98
C LEU A 166 -26.21 -2.86 7.60
N PRO A 167 -26.66 -3.24 8.81
CA PRO A 167 -27.59 -2.40 9.56
C PRO A 167 -26.89 -1.12 10.04
N PRO A 168 -27.64 -0.04 10.32
CA PRO A 168 -27.07 1.25 10.73
C PRO A 168 -26.15 1.17 11.95
N GLU A 169 -26.43 0.26 12.88
CA GLU A 169 -25.69 0.08 14.12
C GLU A 169 -24.31 -0.56 13.90
N ALA A 170 -24.11 -1.27 12.79
CA ALA A 170 -22.86 -1.96 12.50
C ALA A 170 -21.72 -1.01 12.10
N MET A 171 -22.08 0.19 11.61
CA MET A 171 -21.09 1.19 11.21
C MET A 171 -21.58 2.58 11.60
N ALA A 172 -20.99 3.16 12.62
CA ALA A 172 -21.29 4.50 13.10
C ALA A 172 -20.15 5.48 12.73
N TRP A 173 -20.48 6.75 12.50
CA TRP A 173 -19.47 7.79 12.36
C TRP A 173 -19.79 8.98 13.22
N GLU A 174 -18.76 9.65 13.70
CA GLU A 174 -18.88 10.84 14.55
C GLU A 174 -17.78 11.85 14.20
N LEU A 175 -18.14 13.12 14.35
CA LEU A 175 -17.20 14.23 14.29
C LEU A 175 -16.87 14.64 15.72
N ASP A 176 -15.59 14.81 16.05
CA ASP A 176 -15.19 15.27 17.38
C ASP A 176 -15.81 16.65 17.65
N GLY A 177 -16.70 16.71 18.65
CA GLY A 177 -17.60 17.82 18.95
C GLY A 177 -16.93 19.15 19.36
N LYS A 178 -15.59 19.23 19.28
CA LYS A 178 -14.84 20.46 19.54
C LYS A 178 -14.80 21.43 18.35
N SER A 179 -15.21 20.98 17.16
CA SER A 179 -15.15 21.77 15.94
C SER A 179 -16.55 22.06 15.41
N THR A 180 -17.10 23.21 15.75
CA THR A 180 -18.29 23.81 15.09
C THR A 180 -17.96 24.33 13.69
N GLU A 181 -16.70 24.30 13.29
CA GLU A 181 -16.22 24.79 12.01
C GLU A 181 -16.28 23.71 10.92
N ARG A 182 -16.53 24.12 9.70
CA ARG A 182 -16.42 23.27 8.52
C ARG A 182 -14.99 22.72 8.42
N LEU A 183 -14.86 21.41 8.53
CA LEU A 183 -13.57 20.74 8.34
C LEU A 183 -13.39 20.43 6.87
N SER A 184 -12.40 21.07 6.24
CA SER A 184 -12.06 20.84 4.85
C SER A 184 -10.57 20.56 4.66
N VAL A 185 -10.26 19.87 3.56
CA VAL A 185 -8.91 19.56 3.10
C VAL A 185 -8.78 19.97 1.63
N ALA A 186 -7.56 20.29 1.19
CA ALA A 186 -7.28 20.53 -0.22
C ALA A 186 -7.02 19.22 -0.94
N GLY A 187 -7.89 18.81 -1.86
CA GLY A 187 -7.71 17.52 -2.50
C GLY A 187 -8.68 17.21 -3.64
N ASP A 188 -8.56 16.00 -4.12
CA ASP A 188 -9.45 15.38 -5.10
C ASP A 188 -10.47 14.50 -4.34
N ARG A 189 -11.77 14.88 -4.45
CA ARG A 189 -12.87 14.19 -3.75
C ARG A 189 -12.95 12.70 -4.11
N ASP A 190 -12.74 12.36 -5.39
CA ASP A 190 -12.86 10.97 -5.87
C ASP A 190 -11.72 10.10 -5.35
N GLU A 191 -10.49 10.65 -5.29
CA GLU A 191 -9.37 9.96 -4.67
C GLU A 191 -9.58 9.76 -3.17
N LEU A 192 -10.02 10.79 -2.44
CA LEU A 192 -10.30 10.70 -1.01
C LEU A 192 -11.45 9.72 -0.71
N SER A 193 -12.53 9.73 -1.50
CA SER A 193 -13.61 8.76 -1.43
C SER A 193 -13.10 7.34 -1.69
N THR A 194 -12.20 7.17 -2.67
CA THR A 194 -11.54 5.88 -2.94
C THR A 194 -10.72 5.41 -1.73
N ALA A 195 -9.99 6.29 -1.07
CA ALA A 195 -9.21 5.94 0.12
C ALA A 195 -10.13 5.48 1.27
N LEU A 196 -11.20 6.23 1.54
CA LEU A 196 -12.19 5.87 2.57
C LEU A 196 -12.86 4.54 2.27
N SER A 197 -13.35 4.35 1.04
CA SER A 197 -13.97 3.06 0.63
C SER A 197 -13.03 1.88 0.86
N ASN A 198 -11.73 2.01 0.52
CA ASN A 198 -10.76 0.93 0.75
C ASN A 198 -10.56 0.62 2.25
N VAL A 199 -10.60 1.61 3.12
CA VAL A 199 -10.47 1.38 4.57
C VAL A 199 -11.74 0.76 5.11
N LEU A 200 -12.93 1.26 4.73
CA LEU A 200 -14.22 0.75 5.17
C LEU A 200 -14.47 -0.69 4.68
N ASP A 201 -14.18 -0.97 3.41
CA ASP A 201 -14.27 -2.32 2.85
C ASP A 201 -13.35 -3.30 3.59
N ASN A 202 -12.14 -2.87 3.98
CA ASN A 202 -11.23 -3.69 4.80
C ASN A 202 -11.80 -3.89 6.21
N ALA A 203 -12.31 -2.85 6.85
CA ALA A 203 -12.90 -2.94 8.19
C ALA A 203 -14.05 -3.96 8.22
N VAL A 204 -14.96 -3.94 7.24
CA VAL A 204 -16.03 -4.94 7.10
C VAL A 204 -15.47 -6.33 6.86
N LYS A 205 -14.55 -6.44 5.91
CA LYS A 205 -14.01 -7.71 5.43
C LYS A 205 -13.22 -8.50 6.47
N TYR A 206 -12.53 -7.80 7.35
CA TYR A 206 -11.71 -8.39 8.41
C TYR A 206 -12.41 -8.40 9.78
N SER A 207 -13.60 -7.83 9.89
CA SER A 207 -14.45 -7.93 11.06
C SER A 207 -14.93 -9.37 11.29
N GLN A 208 -15.36 -9.65 12.51
CA GLN A 208 -15.99 -10.92 12.89
C GLN A 208 -17.44 -11.00 12.37
N LYS A 209 -18.18 -12.03 12.75
CA LYS A 209 -19.57 -12.28 12.29
C LYS A 209 -20.51 -11.07 12.47
N GLU A 210 -20.29 -10.27 13.51
CA GLU A 210 -21.03 -9.03 13.77
C GLU A 210 -20.06 -7.84 13.62
N PRO A 211 -19.97 -7.22 12.44
CA PRO A 211 -19.12 -6.05 12.25
C PRO A 211 -19.54 -4.90 13.15
N ARG A 212 -18.58 -4.32 13.88
CA ARG A 212 -18.75 -3.09 14.65
C ARG A 212 -17.64 -2.15 14.23
N ILE A 213 -18.01 -1.18 13.43
CA ILE A 213 -17.06 -0.25 12.83
C ILE A 213 -17.39 1.14 13.31
N ARG A 214 -16.39 1.85 13.84
CA ARG A 214 -16.49 3.25 14.24
C ARG A 214 -15.59 4.09 13.37
N VAL A 215 -16.15 5.15 12.82
CA VAL A 215 -15.40 6.16 12.06
C VAL A 215 -15.38 7.44 12.87
N GLU A 216 -14.20 7.89 13.27
CA GLU A 216 -14.00 9.11 14.04
C GLU A 216 -13.24 10.11 13.19
N VAL A 217 -13.74 11.36 13.12
CA VAL A 217 -13.03 12.48 12.51
C VAL A 217 -12.56 13.37 13.64
N VAL A 218 -11.25 13.50 13.79
CA VAL A 218 -10.61 14.24 14.90
C VAL A 218 -9.67 15.29 14.36
N THR A 219 -9.63 16.44 14.99
CA THR A 219 -8.67 17.52 14.73
C THR A 219 -7.72 17.66 15.91
N PRO A 220 -6.58 16.95 15.92
CA PRO A 220 -5.64 16.99 17.04
C PRO A 220 -5.02 18.38 17.22
N ASP A 221 -4.93 19.14 16.12
CA ASP A 221 -4.40 20.51 16.06
C ASP A 221 -5.06 21.29 14.90
N LEU A 222 -4.67 22.57 14.74
CA LEU A 222 -5.21 23.44 13.68
C LEU A 222 -4.73 23.06 12.26
N GLN A 223 -3.77 22.18 12.12
CA GLN A 223 -3.12 21.88 10.84
C GLN A 223 -3.53 20.53 10.25
N ARG A 224 -4.11 19.62 11.05
CA ARG A 224 -4.35 18.22 10.64
C ARG A 224 -5.78 17.78 10.93
N VAL A 225 -6.29 16.97 10.01
CA VAL A 225 -7.52 16.22 10.15
C VAL A 225 -7.16 14.75 10.13
N LEU A 226 -7.64 13.99 11.11
CA LEU A 226 -7.49 12.55 11.21
C LEU A 226 -8.85 11.90 10.98
N ILE A 227 -8.91 10.98 10.03
CA ILE A 227 -10.08 10.10 9.83
C ILE A 227 -9.65 8.71 10.30
N LYS A 228 -10.16 8.29 11.45
CA LYS A 228 -9.85 7.02 12.09
C LYS A 228 -11.00 6.05 11.89
N VAL A 229 -10.71 4.89 11.32
CA VAL A 229 -11.68 3.80 11.14
C VAL A 229 -11.22 2.64 12.02
N GLN A 230 -12.02 2.30 13.01
CA GLN A 230 -11.75 1.22 13.96
C GLN A 230 -12.73 0.07 13.73
N ASP A 231 -12.22 -1.15 13.63
CA ASP A 231 -12.99 -2.38 13.53
C ASP A 231 -12.80 -3.29 14.76
N ASN A 232 -13.70 -4.25 14.91
CA ASN A 232 -13.63 -5.31 15.92
C ASN A 232 -13.10 -6.63 15.35
N GLY A 233 -12.27 -6.56 14.31
CA GLY A 233 -11.86 -7.71 13.51
C GLY A 233 -10.74 -8.55 14.11
N VAL A 234 -10.10 -9.32 13.22
CA VAL A 234 -9.05 -10.30 13.58
C VAL A 234 -7.78 -9.67 14.13
N GLY A 235 -7.61 -8.34 13.99
CA GLY A 235 -6.43 -7.61 14.43
C GLY A 235 -5.18 -7.92 13.62
N ILE A 236 -4.11 -7.16 13.88
CA ILE A 236 -2.85 -7.23 13.14
C ILE A 236 -1.68 -7.34 14.13
N PRO A 237 -0.80 -8.34 13.96
CA PRO A 237 0.42 -8.43 14.76
C PRO A 237 1.29 -7.17 14.63
N ARG A 238 1.87 -6.68 15.74
CA ARG A 238 2.64 -5.42 15.77
C ARG A 238 3.75 -5.33 14.73
N GLY A 239 4.44 -6.44 14.45
CA GLY A 239 5.51 -6.49 13.44
C GLY A 239 5.03 -6.29 12.00
N GLU A 240 3.72 -6.44 11.74
CA GLU A 240 3.12 -6.36 10.42
C GLU A 240 2.49 -4.99 10.09
N LEU A 241 2.22 -4.15 11.10
CA LEU A 241 1.51 -2.87 10.95
C LEU A 241 2.12 -1.93 9.90
N LYS A 242 3.45 -1.90 9.76
CA LYS A 242 4.13 -1.11 8.72
C LYS A 242 4.09 -1.79 7.35
N ARG A 243 3.94 -3.12 7.33
CA ARG A 243 4.03 -3.93 6.11
C ARG A 243 2.72 -4.01 5.35
N ILE A 244 1.56 -3.90 6.05
CA ILE A 244 0.22 -3.96 5.44
C ILE A 244 -0.03 -2.87 4.40
N PHE A 245 0.75 -1.78 4.42
CA PHE A 245 0.72 -0.71 3.42
C PHE A 245 1.64 -0.96 2.21
N LYS A 246 2.34 -2.11 2.16
CA LYS A 246 3.10 -2.50 0.97
C LYS A 246 2.17 -3.13 -0.05
N ARG A 247 2.49 -2.95 -1.34
CA ARG A 247 1.71 -3.57 -2.43
C ARG A 247 1.65 -5.08 -2.27
N PHE A 248 0.45 -5.67 -2.44
CA PHE A 248 0.16 -7.11 -2.39
C PHE A 248 0.56 -7.80 -1.08
N TYR A 249 0.84 -6.99 -0.05
CA TYR A 249 1.15 -7.56 1.24
C TYR A 249 -0.12 -7.97 1.96
N ARG A 250 -0.13 -9.19 2.46
CA ARG A 250 -1.22 -9.77 3.26
C ARG A 250 -0.63 -10.45 4.48
N VAL A 251 -1.27 -10.26 5.61
CA VAL A 251 -0.92 -10.97 6.85
C VAL A 251 -1.59 -12.34 6.78
N LEU A 252 -0.79 -13.41 6.87
CA LEU A 252 -1.27 -14.78 6.92
C LEU A 252 -1.46 -15.17 8.39
N THR A 253 -2.64 -14.92 8.93
CA THR A 253 -3.04 -15.39 10.27
C THR A 253 -4.17 -16.40 10.17
N PRO A 254 -4.32 -17.33 11.15
CA PRO A 254 -5.52 -18.16 11.24
C PRO A 254 -6.77 -17.27 11.23
N GLY A 255 -7.69 -17.50 10.29
CA GLY A 255 -8.87 -16.64 10.07
C GLY A 255 -8.72 -15.58 8.96
N SER A 256 -7.50 -15.08 8.65
CA SER A 256 -7.30 -14.17 7.51
C SER A 256 -7.09 -14.89 6.18
N THR A 257 -6.74 -16.18 6.19
CA THR A 257 -6.51 -17.00 5.00
C THR A 257 -7.77 -17.19 4.15
N GLN A 258 -8.95 -17.13 4.76
CA GLN A 258 -10.24 -17.23 4.05
C GLN A 258 -10.68 -15.91 3.42
N VAL A 259 -10.11 -14.78 3.86
CA VAL A 259 -10.49 -13.45 3.36
C VAL A 259 -9.82 -13.18 2.03
N LYS A 260 -10.58 -13.23 0.95
CA LYS A 260 -10.09 -12.99 -0.43
C LYS A 260 -9.71 -11.51 -0.64
N GLY A 261 -8.58 -11.19 -1.31
CA GLY A 261 -8.21 -9.82 -1.64
C GLY A 261 -6.82 -9.63 -2.20
N SER A 262 -6.67 -8.61 -3.03
CA SER A 262 -5.46 -8.29 -3.79
C SER A 262 -4.28 -7.77 -2.94
N GLY A 263 -4.50 -7.30 -1.71
CA GLY A 263 -3.47 -6.62 -0.91
C GLY A 263 -3.08 -5.22 -1.45
N LEU A 264 -3.93 -4.61 -2.27
CA LEU A 264 -3.73 -3.27 -2.84
C LEU A 264 -4.44 -2.17 -2.06
N GLY A 265 -5.53 -2.48 -1.34
CA GLY A 265 -6.40 -1.47 -0.71
C GLY A 265 -5.64 -0.50 0.18
N LEU A 266 -4.95 -0.97 1.22
CA LEU A 266 -4.20 -0.10 2.14
C LEU A 266 -3.00 0.58 1.48
N PHE A 267 -2.38 -0.03 0.48
CA PHE A 267 -1.36 0.65 -0.32
C PHE A 267 -1.94 1.86 -1.06
N ILE A 268 -3.12 1.74 -1.68
CA ILE A 268 -3.83 2.83 -2.35
C ILE A 268 -4.18 3.93 -1.34
N VAL A 269 -4.71 3.57 -0.17
CA VAL A 269 -5.01 4.51 0.92
C VAL A 269 -3.79 5.37 1.27
N ARG A 270 -2.65 4.72 1.54
CA ARG A 270 -1.44 5.45 1.93
C ARG A 270 -0.86 6.28 0.77
N ALA A 271 -0.98 5.81 -0.45
CA ALA A 271 -0.51 6.52 -1.62
C ALA A 271 -1.36 7.78 -1.88
N ILE A 272 -2.69 7.69 -1.74
CA ILE A 272 -3.61 8.83 -1.83
C ILE A 272 -3.33 9.83 -0.70
N ALA A 273 -3.27 9.37 0.56
CA ALA A 273 -2.98 10.26 1.68
C ALA A 273 -1.68 11.06 1.48
N ARG A 274 -0.61 10.39 1.04
CA ARG A 274 0.68 11.04 0.74
C ARG A 274 0.62 12.02 -0.42
N ARG A 275 -0.17 11.72 -1.44
CA ARG A 275 -0.37 12.62 -2.59
C ARG A 275 -1.09 13.91 -2.17
N HIS A 276 -1.92 13.82 -1.13
CA HIS A 276 -2.61 14.94 -0.50
C HIS A 276 -1.80 15.62 0.62
N GLY A 277 -0.50 15.30 0.75
CA GLY A 277 0.39 15.90 1.74
C GLY A 277 0.29 15.31 3.14
N GLY A 278 -0.49 14.25 3.30
CA GLY A 278 -0.72 13.55 4.56
C GLY A 278 -0.02 12.19 4.65
N ASN A 279 -0.56 11.30 5.47
CA ASN A 279 -0.08 9.93 5.64
C ASN A 279 -1.25 8.99 6.01
N ALA A 280 -0.98 7.66 6.01
CA ALA A 280 -1.89 6.68 6.59
C ALA A 280 -1.08 5.67 7.41
N TYR A 281 -1.62 5.29 8.57
CA TYR A 281 -1.02 4.33 9.48
C TYR A 281 -2.11 3.48 10.15
N ALA A 282 -1.69 2.42 10.80
CA ALA A 282 -2.59 1.52 11.49
C ALA A 282 -2.07 1.17 12.88
N GLU A 283 -3.00 0.94 13.79
CA GLU A 283 -2.77 0.52 15.16
C GLU A 283 -3.61 -0.73 15.43
N SER A 284 -3.05 -1.67 16.17
CA SER A 284 -3.75 -2.87 16.65
C SER A 284 -3.03 -3.41 17.87
N GLU A 285 -3.80 -3.83 18.86
CA GLU A 285 -3.27 -4.47 20.07
C GLU A 285 -2.86 -5.94 19.83
N GLY A 286 -3.16 -6.47 18.63
CA GLY A 286 -2.83 -7.84 18.25
C GLY A 286 -4.04 -8.66 17.80
N ALA A 287 -3.85 -9.96 17.70
CA ALA A 287 -4.87 -10.88 17.21
C ALA A 287 -6.17 -10.82 18.03
N GLY A 288 -7.32 -10.71 17.36
CA GLY A 288 -8.65 -10.66 17.96
C GLY A 288 -9.02 -9.33 18.64
N ARG A 289 -8.17 -8.32 18.55
CA ARG A 289 -8.39 -7.01 19.20
C ARG A 289 -8.81 -5.91 18.22
N GLY A 290 -9.14 -6.26 17.00
CA GLY A 290 -9.49 -5.30 15.96
C GLY A 290 -8.30 -4.47 15.47
N THR A 291 -8.60 -3.56 14.56
CA THR A 291 -7.60 -2.66 13.96
C THR A 291 -8.18 -1.26 13.85
N ALA A 292 -7.36 -0.25 14.07
CA ALA A 292 -7.66 1.14 13.76
C ALA A 292 -6.76 1.58 12.60
N VAL A 293 -7.35 2.01 11.49
CA VAL A 293 -6.64 2.63 10.37
C VAL A 293 -6.93 4.12 10.37
N THR A 294 -5.89 4.92 10.40
CA THR A 294 -5.98 6.38 10.40
C THR A 294 -5.47 6.96 9.10
N ILE A 295 -6.27 7.82 8.46
CA ILE A 295 -5.87 8.68 7.35
C ILE A 295 -5.62 10.06 7.94
N GLU A 296 -4.41 10.57 7.82
CA GLU A 296 -3.99 11.90 8.23
C GLU A 296 -3.88 12.80 7.01
N LEU A 297 -4.54 13.96 7.04
CA LEU A 297 -4.55 14.92 5.95
C LEU A 297 -4.27 16.33 6.50
N PRO A 298 -3.58 17.21 5.74
CA PRO A 298 -3.44 18.60 6.11
C PRO A 298 -4.79 19.31 6.00
N ARG A 299 -5.14 20.08 7.04
CA ARG A 299 -6.36 20.91 7.06
C ARG A 299 -6.22 22.03 6.04
N TYR A 300 -7.28 22.29 5.30
CA TYR A 300 -7.36 23.47 4.45
C TYR A 300 -7.46 24.72 5.34
N GLN A 301 -6.51 25.63 5.17
CA GLN A 301 -6.54 26.95 5.82
C GLN A 301 -6.88 27.96 4.73
N GLN A 302 -7.94 28.70 4.95
CA GLN A 302 -8.28 29.87 4.12
C GLN A 302 -7.23 30.96 4.26
#